data_bb678beb4660a8c1cb597ca573ecffb7
#
_entry.id   bb678beb4660a8c1cb597ca573ecffb7
#
_cell.length_a   1.000
_cell.length_b   1.000
_cell.length_c   1.000
_cell.angle_alpha   90.00
_cell.angle_beta   90.00
_cell.angle_gamma   90.00
#
_symmetry.space_group_name_H-M   'P 1'
#
loop_
_entity.id
_entity.type
_entity.pdbx_description
1 polymer ?
#
loop_
_entity_poly.entity_id
_entity_poly.type
_entity_poly.pdbx_seq_one_letter_code
_entity_poly.pdbx_strand_id
1 'polypeptide(L)'
;AQESRGLGDVYKRQVFIIGIGCKLSDGKEHDLRAPDYDDYTTINPETGLPGLNGDLLVWDKVLDRSVELSSMGIRVDKEALLRQLTLSGQEKRKELYFHKRLLNETLPLCIGGGIGQSRLCMLYLQKAHIGEIQASIWPEDMRKECAQLGMQLI
;
A
#
# COMPACT_ATOMS: atom_id res chain seq x y z
N ALA A 1 -3.65 7.89 -13.07
CA ALA A 1 -2.28 7.68 -12.59
C ALA A 1 -1.35 8.35 -13.59
N GLN A 2 -0.60 9.32 -13.15
CA GLN A 2 0.53 9.74 -13.94
C GLN A 2 1.44 8.52 -14.01
N GLU A 3 1.47 7.89 -15.18
CA GLU A 3 2.44 6.85 -15.43
C GLU A 3 3.78 7.40 -14.99
N SER A 4 4.38 6.74 -14.01
CA SER A 4 5.68 7.17 -13.49
C SER A 4 6.58 7.42 -14.68
N ARG A 5 7.14 8.61 -14.75
CA ARG A 5 8.15 8.95 -15.76
C ARG A 5 9.32 8.00 -15.56
N GLY A 6 9.17 6.79 -16.13
CA GLY A 6 10.13 5.75 -16.25
C GLY A 6 10.67 5.16 -14.95
N LEU A 7 10.87 3.89 -14.93
CA LEU A 7 11.64 3.14 -13.93
C LEU A 7 13.01 3.79 -13.60
N GLY A 8 13.52 4.67 -14.45
CA GLY A 8 14.76 5.42 -14.22
C GLY A 8 14.77 6.33 -13.02
N ASP A 9 13.62 6.84 -12.60
CA ASP A 9 13.53 7.71 -11.41
C ASP A 9 13.58 6.89 -10.11
N VAL A 10 13.06 5.66 -10.12
CA VAL A 10 13.16 4.74 -8.98
C VAL A 10 14.60 4.30 -8.73
N TYR A 11 15.41 4.13 -9.78
CA TYR A 11 16.84 3.80 -9.69
C TYR A 11 17.69 4.80 -8.93
N LYS A 12 17.25 6.05 -8.89
CA LYS A 12 18.03 7.14 -8.31
C LYS A 12 17.36 7.80 -7.13
N ARG A 13 16.07 7.61 -6.94
CA ARG A 13 15.26 8.33 -5.94
C ARG A 13 14.08 7.49 -5.47
N GLN A 14 13.45 7.97 -4.41
CA GLN A 14 12.17 7.49 -3.95
C GLN A 14 11.07 8.02 -4.89
N VAL A 15 10.07 7.20 -5.16
CA VAL A 15 8.89 7.57 -5.94
C VAL A 15 7.66 7.40 -5.06
N PHE A 16 6.82 8.42 -5.03
CA PHE A 16 5.52 8.35 -4.39
C PHE A 16 4.44 8.24 -5.47
N ILE A 17 3.81 7.06 -5.55
CA ILE A 17 2.71 6.82 -6.48
C ILE A 17 1.43 7.26 -5.80
N ILE A 18 0.62 8.08 -6.47
CA ILE A 18 -0.65 8.61 -5.95
C ILE A 18 -1.84 8.09 -6.76
N GLY A 19 -3.03 8.11 -6.17
CA GLY A 19 -4.26 7.71 -6.84
C GLY A 19 -4.39 6.19 -7.01
N ILE A 20 -3.94 5.42 -6.02
CA ILE A 20 -4.08 3.96 -6.02
C ILE A 20 -5.56 3.59 -5.85
N GLY A 21 -6.03 2.65 -6.68
CA GLY A 21 -7.43 2.21 -6.70
C GLY A 21 -8.27 2.83 -7.82
N CYS A 22 -7.74 3.80 -8.57
CA CYS A 22 -8.38 4.29 -9.76
C CYS A 22 -8.10 3.38 -10.99
N LYS A 23 -8.86 3.61 -12.06
CA LYS A 23 -8.67 2.88 -13.33
C LYS A 23 -7.43 3.40 -14.06
N LEU A 24 -6.66 2.47 -14.57
CA LEU A 24 -5.55 2.72 -15.47
C LEU A 24 -6.04 3.02 -16.90
N SER A 25 -5.12 3.43 -17.77
CA SER A 25 -5.41 3.71 -19.17
C SER A 25 -5.96 2.51 -19.96
N ASP A 26 -5.68 1.29 -19.52
CA ASP A 26 -6.23 0.05 -20.08
C ASP A 26 -7.62 -0.31 -19.54
N GLY A 27 -8.19 0.54 -18.68
CA GLY A 27 -9.50 0.35 -18.05
C GLY A 27 -9.52 -0.58 -16.85
N LYS A 28 -8.39 -1.20 -16.48
CA LYS A 28 -8.27 -2.03 -15.28
C LYS A 28 -8.05 -1.16 -14.04
N GLU A 29 -8.45 -1.67 -12.90
CA GLU A 29 -8.12 -1.04 -11.63
C GLU A 29 -6.63 -1.25 -11.31
N HIS A 30 -5.97 -0.21 -10.78
CA HIS A 30 -4.56 -0.29 -10.41
C HIS A 30 -4.34 -1.34 -9.32
N ASP A 31 -5.19 -1.33 -8.30
CA ASP A 31 -5.16 -2.28 -7.18
C ASP A 31 -6.54 -2.32 -6.53
N LEU A 32 -6.88 -3.43 -5.90
CA LEU A 32 -8.09 -3.55 -5.10
C LEU A 32 -7.87 -2.91 -3.74
N ARG A 33 -8.69 -1.91 -3.42
CA ARG A 33 -8.68 -1.25 -2.11
C ARG A 33 -9.91 -1.62 -1.29
N ALA A 34 -9.73 -1.79 0.02
CA ALA A 34 -10.84 -1.95 0.94
C ALA A 34 -11.72 -0.69 0.91
N PRO A 35 -13.05 -0.81 0.77
CA PRO A 35 -13.94 0.33 0.59
C PRO A 35 -14.09 1.20 1.85
N ASP A 36 -13.62 0.71 2.97
CA ASP A 36 -13.82 1.28 4.30
C ASP A 36 -12.50 1.71 4.97
N TYR A 37 -11.48 1.98 4.18
CA TYR A 37 -10.15 2.35 4.67
C TYR A 37 -9.67 3.66 4.04
N ASP A 38 -8.95 3.63 2.92
CA ASP A 38 -8.48 4.82 2.22
C ASP A 38 -9.54 5.36 1.25
N ASP A 39 -9.59 6.68 1.10
CA ASP A 39 -10.40 7.31 0.06
C ASP A 39 -9.68 7.20 -1.29
N TYR A 40 -10.19 6.30 -2.14
CA TYR A 40 -9.71 6.10 -3.50
C TYR A 40 -10.65 6.66 -4.58
N THR A 41 -11.70 7.36 -4.18
CA THR A 41 -12.75 7.84 -5.10
C THR A 41 -12.89 9.36 -5.16
N THR A 42 -12.47 10.08 -4.14
CA THR A 42 -12.50 11.55 -4.15
C THR A 42 -11.45 12.08 -5.12
N ILE A 43 -11.84 13.08 -5.89
CA ILE A 43 -10.92 13.73 -6.83
C ILE A 43 -9.86 14.52 -6.07
N ASN A 44 -8.61 14.22 -6.32
CA ASN A 44 -7.49 14.96 -5.79
C ASN A 44 -7.41 16.32 -6.50
N PRO A 45 -7.51 17.45 -5.79
CA PRO A 45 -7.55 18.77 -6.40
C PRO A 45 -6.24 19.14 -7.13
N GLU A 46 -5.11 18.58 -6.73
CA GLU A 46 -3.80 18.87 -7.35
C GLU A 46 -3.62 18.14 -8.69
N THR A 47 -4.17 16.94 -8.81
CA THR A 47 -3.96 16.10 -10.00
C THR A 47 -5.17 16.00 -10.91
N GLY A 48 -6.37 16.32 -10.40
CA GLY A 48 -7.64 16.09 -11.09
C GLY A 48 -8.03 14.62 -11.24
N LEU A 49 -7.29 13.70 -10.61
CA LEU A 49 -7.53 12.26 -10.65
C LEU A 49 -8.15 11.75 -9.35
N PRO A 50 -8.91 10.66 -9.38
CA PRO A 50 -9.47 10.06 -8.18
C PRO A 50 -8.38 9.42 -7.31
N GLY A 51 -8.60 9.47 -5.99
CA GLY A 51 -7.75 8.84 -4.98
C GLY A 51 -6.88 9.82 -4.18
N LEU A 52 -7.08 9.77 -2.87
CA LEU A 52 -6.34 10.57 -1.88
C LEU A 52 -5.36 9.70 -1.09
N ASN A 53 -4.74 8.75 -1.75
CA ASN A 53 -3.82 7.77 -1.20
C ASN A 53 -2.58 7.64 -2.07
N GLY A 54 -1.58 6.96 -1.55
CA GLY A 54 -0.38 6.69 -2.31
C GLY A 54 0.58 5.75 -1.60
N ASP A 55 1.51 5.22 -2.38
CA ASP A 55 2.52 4.28 -1.94
C ASP A 55 3.92 4.83 -2.19
N LEU A 56 4.78 4.69 -1.18
CA LEU A 56 6.19 5.04 -1.27
C LEU A 56 6.99 3.84 -1.77
N LEU A 57 7.58 3.98 -2.95
CA LEU A 57 8.48 3.00 -3.53
C LEU A 57 9.92 3.47 -3.41
N VAL A 58 10.80 2.55 -3.08
CA VAL A 58 12.24 2.76 -3.02
C VAL A 58 12.95 1.72 -3.86
N TRP A 59 14.11 2.08 -4.39
CA TRP A 59 14.97 1.08 -5.06
C TRP A 59 15.77 0.31 -4.02
N ASP A 60 15.57 -0.99 -4.00
CA ASP A 60 16.37 -1.89 -3.19
C ASP A 60 17.57 -2.38 -4.03
N LYS A 61 18.78 -1.99 -3.63
CA LYS A 61 20.00 -2.32 -4.36
C LYS A 61 20.40 -3.80 -4.23
N VAL A 62 19.99 -4.45 -3.15
CA VAL A 62 20.30 -5.87 -2.93
C VAL A 62 19.41 -6.75 -3.79
N LEU A 63 18.14 -6.39 -3.86
CA LEU A 63 17.15 -7.12 -4.66
C LEU A 63 17.10 -6.67 -6.13
N ASP A 64 17.81 -5.59 -6.46
CA ASP A 64 17.85 -4.96 -7.78
C ASP A 64 16.44 -4.69 -8.35
N ARG A 65 15.55 -4.18 -7.51
CA ARG A 65 14.15 -3.88 -7.87
C ARG A 65 13.54 -2.79 -6.99
N SER A 66 12.41 -2.24 -7.44
CA SER A 66 11.59 -1.36 -6.61
C SER A 66 10.84 -2.18 -5.56
N VAL A 67 10.77 -1.64 -4.35
CA VAL A 67 10.05 -2.21 -3.21
C VAL A 67 9.13 -1.15 -2.64
N GLU A 68 7.87 -1.51 -2.44
CA GLU A 68 6.93 -0.68 -1.67
C GLU A 68 7.32 -0.72 -0.20
N LEU A 69 7.61 0.45 0.34
CA LEU A 69 8.04 0.61 1.73
C LEU A 69 6.91 1.03 2.65
N SER A 70 6.02 1.86 2.14
CA SER A 70 4.92 2.43 2.91
C SER A 70 3.72 2.70 2.01
N SER A 71 2.52 2.46 2.55
CA SER A 71 1.26 2.85 1.96
C SER A 71 0.54 3.80 2.89
N MET A 72 -0.04 4.88 2.36
CA MET A 72 -0.71 5.89 3.17
C MET A 72 -1.84 6.57 2.40
N GLY A 73 -2.76 7.20 3.15
CA GLY A 73 -3.87 7.90 2.55
C GLY A 73 -4.69 8.71 3.54
N ILE A 74 -5.52 9.57 3.00
CA ILE A 74 -6.65 10.15 3.71
C ILE A 74 -7.68 9.04 3.88
N ARG A 75 -8.15 8.84 5.11
CA ARG A 75 -9.16 7.84 5.39
C ARG A 75 -10.53 8.32 4.90
N VAL A 76 -11.39 7.36 4.57
CA VAL A 76 -12.76 7.68 4.14
C VAL A 76 -13.46 8.58 5.13
N ASP A 77 -14.11 9.62 4.61
CA ASP A 77 -15.17 10.33 5.31
C ASP A 77 -16.52 9.64 5.07
N LYS A 78 -17.60 10.26 5.51
CA LYS A 78 -18.95 9.74 5.37
C LYS A 78 -19.36 9.56 3.90
N GLU A 79 -19.08 10.55 3.07
CA GLU A 79 -19.45 10.54 1.66
C GLU A 79 -18.62 9.52 0.87
N ALA A 80 -17.33 9.50 1.08
CA ALA A 80 -16.43 8.53 0.46
C ALA A 80 -16.77 7.10 0.88
N LEU A 81 -17.02 6.87 2.18
CA LEU A 81 -17.44 5.56 2.67
C LEU A 81 -18.71 5.07 1.97
N LEU A 82 -19.75 5.89 1.92
CA LEU A 82 -21.02 5.51 1.28
C LEU A 82 -20.82 5.19 -0.21
N ARG A 83 -20.08 6.04 -0.91
CA ARG A 83 -19.78 5.86 -2.33
C ARG A 83 -18.99 4.58 -2.58
N GLN A 84 -17.95 4.32 -1.78
CA GLN A 84 -17.07 3.15 -1.94
C GLN A 84 -17.76 1.84 -1.55
N LEU A 85 -18.61 1.84 -0.52
CA LEU A 85 -19.43 0.67 -0.18
C LEU A 85 -20.41 0.31 -1.29
N THR A 86 -21.02 1.31 -1.93
CA THR A 86 -21.91 1.09 -3.06
C THR A 86 -21.14 0.55 -4.28
N LEU A 87 -19.99 1.15 -4.62
CA LEU A 87 -19.17 0.70 -5.73
C LEU A 87 -18.68 -0.75 -5.57
N SER A 88 -18.41 -1.16 -4.33
CA SER A 88 -17.94 -2.51 -4.02
C SER A 88 -19.07 -3.52 -3.72
N GLY A 89 -20.34 -3.11 -3.76
CA GLY A 89 -21.49 -3.96 -3.43
C GLY A 89 -21.52 -4.41 -1.96
N GLN A 90 -20.94 -3.62 -1.06
CA GLN A 90 -20.77 -3.96 0.36
C GLN A 90 -21.60 -3.08 1.31
N GLU A 91 -22.75 -2.58 0.86
CA GLU A 91 -23.58 -1.64 1.61
C GLU A 91 -24.01 -2.16 2.98
N LYS A 92 -24.09 -3.47 3.17
CA LYS A 92 -24.42 -4.08 4.46
C LYS A 92 -23.42 -3.74 5.56
N ARG A 93 -22.18 -3.36 5.21
CA ARG A 93 -21.15 -2.95 6.19
C ARG A 93 -21.50 -1.65 6.93
N LYS A 94 -22.45 -0.86 6.45
CA LYS A 94 -22.95 0.34 7.14
C LYS A 94 -23.40 0.03 8.57
N GLU A 95 -23.83 -1.21 8.81
CA GLU A 95 -24.30 -1.68 10.12
C GLU A 95 -23.18 -2.03 11.12
N LEU A 96 -21.94 -2.12 10.66
CA LEU A 96 -20.81 -2.42 11.53
C LEU A 96 -20.47 -1.24 12.45
N TYR A 97 -19.85 -1.52 13.58
CA TYR A 97 -19.58 -0.55 14.65
C TYR A 97 -18.81 0.69 14.17
N PHE A 98 -17.69 0.48 13.48
CA PHE A 98 -16.89 1.59 12.93
C PHE A 98 -17.67 2.44 11.94
N HIS A 99 -18.37 1.79 10.99
CA HIS A 99 -19.11 2.45 9.93
C HIS A 99 -20.24 3.32 10.49
N LYS A 100 -21.02 2.78 11.44
CA LYS A 100 -22.07 3.56 12.13
C LYS A 100 -21.52 4.81 12.80
N ARG A 101 -20.39 4.69 13.47
CA ARG A 101 -19.76 5.83 14.15
C ARG A 101 -19.27 6.88 13.17
N LEU A 102 -18.68 6.45 12.04
CA LEU A 102 -18.23 7.36 10.99
C LEU A 102 -19.42 8.06 10.33
N LEU A 103 -20.46 7.31 9.97
CA LEU A 103 -21.67 7.86 9.36
C LEU A 103 -22.43 8.83 10.29
N ASN A 104 -22.36 8.62 11.59
CA ASN A 104 -22.94 9.52 12.59
C ASN A 104 -21.98 10.66 13.00
N GLU A 105 -20.85 10.80 12.32
CA GLU A 105 -19.87 11.86 12.54
C GLU A 105 -19.35 11.93 13.99
N THR A 106 -19.29 10.75 14.65
CA THR A 106 -18.77 10.61 16.02
C THR A 106 -17.28 10.23 16.05
N LEU A 107 -16.66 10.10 14.90
CA LEU A 107 -15.22 9.86 14.74
C LEU A 107 -14.56 11.07 14.06
N PRO A 108 -13.33 11.41 14.45
CA PRO A 108 -12.58 12.46 13.75
C PRO A 108 -12.19 12.00 12.36
N LEU A 109 -12.09 12.94 11.42
CA LEU A 109 -11.41 12.70 10.16
C LEU A 109 -9.93 12.45 10.42
N CYS A 110 -9.34 11.53 9.68
CA CYS A 110 -7.94 11.17 9.90
C CYS A 110 -7.21 10.82 8.59
N ILE A 111 -5.92 10.92 8.67
CA ILE A 111 -4.98 10.34 7.71
C ILE A 111 -4.26 9.19 8.38
N GLY A 112 -3.71 8.28 7.62
CA GLY A 112 -2.93 7.20 8.19
C GLY A 112 -2.04 6.55 7.15
N GLY A 113 -1.08 5.81 7.64
CA GLY A 113 -0.19 5.03 6.82
C GLY A 113 0.44 3.90 7.60
N GLY A 114 0.93 2.91 6.87
CA GLY A 114 1.69 1.80 7.40
C GLY A 114 3.06 1.75 6.76
N ILE A 115 4.10 1.56 7.58
CA ILE A 115 5.44 1.27 7.09
C ILE A 115 5.66 -0.23 7.23
N GLY A 116 6.10 -0.88 6.15
CA GLY A 116 6.51 -2.28 6.18
C GLY A 116 7.77 -2.43 7.03
N GLN A 117 7.64 -2.76 8.31
CA GLN A 117 8.76 -2.80 9.25
C GLN A 117 9.87 -3.73 8.77
N SER A 118 9.53 -4.95 8.36
CA SER A 118 10.52 -5.90 7.86
C SER A 118 11.17 -5.43 6.56
N ARG A 119 10.40 -4.83 5.64
CA ARG A 119 10.94 -4.25 4.40
C ARG A 119 11.90 -3.10 4.69
N LEU A 120 11.55 -2.23 5.66
CA LEU A 120 12.42 -1.14 6.09
C LEU A 120 13.73 -1.67 6.67
N CYS A 121 13.65 -2.68 7.53
CA CYS A 121 14.84 -3.33 8.09
C CYS A 121 15.70 -4.00 7.01
N MET A 122 15.09 -4.72 6.06
CA MET A 122 15.80 -5.31 4.92
C MET A 122 16.58 -4.24 4.14
N LEU A 123 15.93 -3.12 3.83
CA LEU A 123 16.54 -2.02 3.08
C LEU A 123 17.75 -1.43 3.81
N TYR A 124 17.60 -1.12 5.11
CA TYR A 124 18.69 -0.53 5.90
C TYR A 124 19.82 -1.50 6.22
N LEU A 125 19.50 -2.76 6.48
CA LEU A 125 20.48 -3.79 6.82
C LEU A 125 21.02 -4.53 5.58
N GLN A 126 20.56 -4.12 4.39
CA GLN A 126 20.95 -4.69 3.10
C GLN A 126 20.76 -6.22 3.07
N LYS A 127 19.57 -6.67 3.45
CA LYS A 127 19.19 -8.09 3.49
C LYS A 127 18.40 -8.50 2.26
N ALA A 128 18.68 -9.71 1.77
CA ALA A 128 18.07 -10.24 0.56
C ALA A 128 16.77 -11.03 0.83
N HIS A 129 16.61 -11.58 2.04
CA HIS A 129 15.45 -12.38 2.39
C HIS A 129 14.79 -11.88 3.69
N ILE A 130 13.48 -11.86 3.72
CA ILE A 130 12.72 -11.40 4.89
C ILE A 130 12.99 -12.24 6.14
N GLY A 131 13.34 -13.51 5.97
CA GLY A 131 13.70 -14.43 7.05
C GLY A 131 15.01 -14.07 7.75
N GLU A 132 15.83 -13.18 7.21
CA GLU A 132 17.01 -12.63 7.91
C GLU A 132 16.63 -11.54 8.92
N ILE A 133 15.36 -11.07 8.86
CA ILE A 133 14.84 -9.98 9.69
C ILE A 133 13.71 -10.45 10.60
N GLN A 134 12.86 -11.34 10.09
CA GLN A 134 11.63 -11.76 10.74
C GLN A 134 11.69 -13.27 11.01
N ALA A 135 11.57 -13.62 12.28
CA ALA A 135 11.44 -15.02 12.69
C ALA A 135 10.11 -15.62 12.18
N SER A 136 10.20 -16.79 11.58
CA SER A 136 9.05 -17.53 11.09
C SER A 136 9.37 -19.01 10.95
N ILE A 137 8.35 -19.79 10.59
CA ILE A 137 8.53 -21.21 10.23
C ILE A 137 8.85 -21.25 8.73
N TRP A 138 10.10 -21.51 8.43
CA TRP A 138 10.59 -21.61 7.05
C TRP A 138 10.70 -23.07 6.64
N PRO A 139 10.24 -23.43 5.41
CA PRO A 139 10.45 -24.76 4.85
C PRO A 139 11.95 -25.15 4.84
N GLU A 140 12.23 -26.44 5.06
CA GLU A 140 13.61 -26.91 5.21
C GLU A 140 14.42 -26.78 3.92
N ASP A 141 13.81 -26.92 2.76
CA ASP A 141 14.41 -26.69 1.45
C ASP A 141 14.80 -25.22 1.27
N MET A 142 13.93 -24.29 1.64
CA MET A 142 14.22 -22.86 1.64
C MET A 142 15.38 -22.51 2.57
N ARG A 143 15.42 -23.08 3.79
CA ARG A 143 16.55 -22.89 4.72
C ARG A 143 17.87 -23.32 4.11
N LYS A 144 17.89 -24.49 3.46
CA LYS A 144 19.09 -25.01 2.79
C LYS A 144 19.53 -24.14 1.64
N GLU A 145 18.60 -23.71 0.80
CA GLU A 145 18.88 -22.82 -0.33
C GLU A 145 19.41 -21.48 0.14
N CYS A 146 18.77 -20.85 1.12
CA CYS A 146 19.23 -19.60 1.70
C CYS A 146 20.64 -19.74 2.32
N ALA A 147 20.90 -20.82 3.03
CA ALA A 147 22.23 -21.08 3.63
C ALA A 147 23.31 -21.24 2.56
N GLN A 148 23.03 -21.89 1.43
CA GLN A 148 23.95 -21.99 0.29
C GLN A 148 24.29 -20.62 -0.31
N LEU A 149 23.35 -19.69 -0.26
CA LEU A 149 23.51 -18.32 -0.73
C LEU A 149 24.09 -17.36 0.35
N GLY A 150 24.45 -17.89 1.51
CA GLY A 150 25.01 -17.11 2.62
C GLY A 150 23.97 -16.32 3.43
N MET A 151 22.69 -16.60 3.25
CA MET A 151 21.59 -15.98 4.02
C MET A 151 21.24 -16.84 5.24
N GLN A 152 21.27 -16.24 6.40
CA GLN A 152 20.90 -16.91 7.65
C GLN A 152 19.47 -16.50 8.05
N LEU A 153 18.54 -17.45 7.98
CA LEU A 153 17.16 -17.25 8.42
C LEU A 153 17.03 -17.43 9.93
N ILE A 154 16.29 -16.52 10.60
CA ILE A 154 16.01 -16.53 12.03
C ILE A 154 14.63 -17.11 12.34
#